data_56d99d541df818d53c698e1bec12a1c7
#
_entry.id   56d99d541df818d53c698e1bec12a1c7
#
_cell.length_a   1.000
_cell.length_b   1.000
_cell.length_c   1.000
_cell.angle_alpha   90.00
_cell.angle_beta   90.00
_cell.angle_gamma   90.00
#
_symmetry.space_group_name_H-M   'P 1'
#
loop_
_entity.id
_entity.type
_entity.pdbx_description
1 polymer ?
#
loop_
_entity_poly.entity_id
_entity_poly.type
_entity_poly.pdbx_seq_one_letter_code
_entity_poly.pdbx_strand_id
1 'polypeptide(L)'
;MPIDLPIHEWPLSYESRLEQRAPSAIDLVVIHCTELPDMAMAREYGERVHYPDKGTGNSGHYYIDTDGSVHRFVGDTRVANHTRGYNTRSIGIELSNIGRYPNWSDSKH
;
A
#
# COMPACT_ATOMS: atom_id res chain seq x y z
N MET A 1 -4.18 -26.92 -5.85
CA MET A 1 -2.99 -26.63 -6.68
C MET A 1 -2.50 -25.22 -6.42
N PRO A 2 -1.26 -25.02 -6.07
CA PRO A 2 -0.75 -23.68 -5.84
C PRO A 2 -0.74 -22.91 -7.15
N ILE A 3 -1.09 -21.62 -7.05
CA ILE A 3 -0.99 -20.69 -8.16
C ILE A 3 0.27 -19.88 -7.94
N ASP A 4 1.22 -19.99 -8.88
CA ASP A 4 2.41 -19.16 -8.85
C ASP A 4 2.05 -17.80 -9.42
N LEU A 5 1.80 -16.84 -8.54
CA LEU A 5 1.55 -15.47 -8.92
C LEU A 5 2.85 -14.69 -8.80
N PRO A 6 3.41 -14.20 -9.93
CA PRO A 6 4.62 -13.39 -9.85
C PRO A 6 4.34 -12.12 -9.07
N ILE A 7 5.18 -11.85 -8.07
CA ILE A 7 5.14 -10.62 -7.29
C ILE A 7 6.42 -9.84 -7.57
N HIS A 8 6.25 -8.63 -8.08
CA HIS A 8 7.37 -7.74 -8.35
C HIS A 8 7.72 -7.00 -7.07
N GLU A 9 8.88 -7.32 -6.48
CA GLU A 9 9.35 -6.65 -5.28
C GLU A 9 9.86 -5.26 -5.65
N TRP A 10 9.25 -4.27 -5.06
CA TRP A 10 9.60 -2.87 -5.28
C TRP A 10 9.45 -2.08 -3.98
N PRO A 11 10.29 -2.38 -2.98
CA PRO A 11 10.11 -1.80 -1.65
C PRO A 11 10.28 -0.29 -1.67
N LEU A 12 9.45 0.37 -0.86
CA LEU A 12 9.57 1.81 -0.64
C LEU A 12 10.90 2.14 0.02
N SER A 13 11.42 3.32 -0.26
CA SER A 13 12.71 3.75 0.26
C SER A 13 12.76 3.76 1.79
N TYR A 14 11.62 3.95 2.45
CA TYR A 14 11.54 3.98 3.92
C TYR A 14 11.02 2.68 4.53
N GLU A 15 10.89 1.61 3.75
CA GLU A 15 10.31 0.35 4.26
C GLU A 15 10.96 -0.10 5.57
N SER A 16 12.28 0.00 5.65
CA SER A 16 13.03 -0.46 6.83
C SER A 16 12.73 0.34 8.09
N ARG A 17 12.11 1.52 7.95
CA ARG A 17 11.73 2.38 9.10
C ARG A 17 10.33 2.08 9.60
N LEU A 18 9.56 1.29 8.85
CA LEU A 18 8.22 0.89 9.29
C LEU A 18 8.33 -0.12 10.43
N GLU A 19 7.37 -0.08 11.35
CA GLU A 19 7.32 -0.99 12.48
C GLU A 19 7.25 -2.43 12.01
N GLN A 20 8.00 -3.30 12.68
CA GLN A 20 7.96 -4.75 12.43
C GLN A 20 6.81 -5.40 13.19
N ARG A 21 6.30 -6.50 12.65
CA ARG A 21 5.27 -7.28 13.30
C ARG A 21 5.45 -8.76 12.97
N ALA A 22 4.93 -9.63 13.86
CA ALA A 22 4.89 -11.06 13.59
C ALA A 22 3.81 -11.36 12.55
N PRO A 23 4.01 -12.36 11.67
CA PRO A 23 2.96 -12.78 10.73
C PRO A 23 1.65 -13.16 11.41
N SER A 24 1.73 -13.73 12.62
CA SER A 24 0.54 -14.10 13.40
C SER A 24 -0.32 -12.92 13.83
N ALA A 25 0.20 -11.69 13.75
CA ALA A 25 -0.59 -10.49 14.05
C ALA A 25 -1.55 -10.14 12.91
N ILE A 26 -1.37 -10.72 11.73
CA ILE A 26 -2.14 -10.39 10.52
C ILE A 26 -3.41 -11.24 10.51
N ASP A 27 -4.57 -10.60 10.60
CA ASP A 27 -5.86 -11.26 10.57
C ASP A 27 -6.90 -10.53 9.72
N LEU A 28 -6.47 -9.56 8.92
CA LEU A 28 -7.37 -8.71 8.14
C LEU A 28 -6.72 -8.33 6.82
N VAL A 29 -7.51 -8.26 5.77
CA VAL A 29 -7.12 -7.70 4.48
C VAL A 29 -8.03 -6.50 4.20
N VAL A 30 -7.44 -5.37 3.86
CA VAL A 30 -8.19 -4.16 3.51
C VAL A 30 -7.89 -3.82 2.06
N ILE A 31 -8.94 -3.68 1.27
CA ILE A 31 -8.84 -3.37 -0.16
C ILE A 31 -9.12 -1.89 -0.36
N HIS A 32 -8.19 -1.21 -1.05
CA HIS A 32 -8.32 0.20 -1.41
C HIS A 32 -8.24 0.36 -2.92
N CYS A 33 -8.68 1.52 -3.42
CA CYS A 33 -8.37 1.98 -4.77
C CYS A 33 -7.38 3.13 -4.67
N THR A 34 -6.42 3.19 -5.58
CA THR A 34 -5.41 4.25 -5.55
C THR A 34 -6.01 5.62 -5.83
N GLU A 35 -7.04 5.66 -6.67
CA GLU A 35 -7.63 6.89 -7.19
C GLU A 35 -6.58 7.80 -7.84
N LEU A 36 -5.62 7.19 -8.52
CA LEU A 36 -4.56 7.86 -9.26
C LEU A 36 -4.52 7.31 -10.68
N PRO A 37 -4.06 8.11 -11.66
CA PRO A 37 -4.10 7.71 -13.07
C PRO A 37 -3.32 6.45 -13.40
N ASP A 38 -2.16 6.24 -12.73
CA ASP A 38 -1.31 5.11 -13.05
C ASP A 38 -0.42 4.70 -11.87
N MET A 39 0.31 3.62 -12.06
CA MET A 39 1.17 3.06 -11.03
C MET A 39 2.35 3.97 -10.70
N ALA A 40 2.86 4.72 -11.69
CA ALA A 40 3.96 5.65 -11.45
C ALA A 40 3.57 6.74 -10.46
N MET A 41 2.36 7.29 -10.58
CA MET A 41 1.85 8.27 -9.63
C MET A 41 1.56 7.66 -8.27
N ALA A 42 1.05 6.42 -8.25
CA ALA A 42 0.85 5.70 -6.99
C ALA A 42 2.18 5.50 -6.26
N ARG A 43 3.24 5.15 -7.01
CA ARG A 43 4.58 5.01 -6.44
C ARG A 43 5.11 6.33 -5.89
N GLU A 44 4.96 7.41 -6.64
CA GLU A 44 5.38 8.73 -6.21
C GLU A 44 4.67 9.13 -4.91
N TYR A 45 3.36 8.91 -4.84
CA TYR A 45 2.60 9.21 -3.63
C TYR A 45 3.08 8.36 -2.46
N GLY A 46 3.27 7.06 -2.67
CA GLY A 46 3.72 6.16 -1.62
C GLY A 46 5.10 6.52 -1.05
N GLU A 47 5.98 7.07 -1.88
CA GLU A 47 7.31 7.47 -1.45
C GLU A 47 7.34 8.75 -0.61
N ARG A 48 6.26 9.55 -0.63
CA ARG A 48 6.23 10.81 0.13
C ARG A 48 6.28 10.56 1.62
N VAL A 49 7.10 11.33 2.31
CA VAL A 49 7.19 11.28 3.76
C VAL A 49 6.10 12.19 4.35
N HIS A 50 5.09 11.57 4.95
CA HIS A 50 4.01 12.29 5.64
C HIS A 50 4.24 12.39 7.15
N TYR A 51 5.13 11.56 7.68
CA TYR A 51 5.46 11.49 9.11
C TYR A 51 6.95 11.75 9.27
N PRO A 52 7.38 13.03 9.25
CA PRO A 52 8.80 13.37 9.20
C PRO A 52 9.60 12.93 10.44
N ASP A 53 8.96 12.84 11.61
CA ASP A 53 9.61 12.34 12.83
C ASP A 53 10.00 10.86 12.70
N LYS A 54 9.28 10.09 11.91
CA LYS A 54 9.58 8.67 11.68
C LYS A 54 10.24 8.42 10.32
N GLY A 55 10.18 9.38 9.42
CA GLY A 55 10.70 9.25 8.06
C GLY A 55 9.89 8.29 7.22
N THR A 56 8.57 8.19 7.45
CA THR A 56 7.66 7.28 6.75
C THR A 56 6.49 8.03 6.13
N GLY A 57 5.75 7.33 5.29
CA GLY A 57 4.56 7.86 4.62
C GLY A 57 3.41 6.86 4.60
N ASN A 58 2.46 7.09 3.69
CA ASN A 58 1.27 6.27 3.54
C ASN A 58 1.39 5.36 2.33
N SER A 59 1.11 4.08 2.51
CA SER A 59 1.15 3.09 1.43
C SER A 59 0.45 1.82 1.87
N GLY A 60 -0.11 1.06 0.90
CA GLY A 60 -0.46 -0.33 1.15
C GLY A 60 0.74 -1.25 1.01
N HIS A 61 0.54 -2.53 1.23
CA HIS A 61 1.57 -3.55 1.05
C HIS A 61 1.70 -3.93 -0.42
N TYR A 62 0.57 -4.19 -1.08
CA TYR A 62 0.52 -4.68 -2.46
C TYR A 62 -0.26 -3.71 -3.34
N TYR A 63 0.22 -3.56 -4.56
CA TYR A 63 -0.44 -2.76 -5.58
C TYR A 63 -0.71 -3.65 -6.78
N ILE A 64 -1.97 -3.74 -7.20
CA ILE A 64 -2.39 -4.52 -8.37
C ILE A 64 -2.70 -3.55 -9.50
N ASP A 65 -1.90 -3.63 -10.56
CA ASP A 65 -2.07 -2.76 -11.72
C ASP A 65 -3.23 -3.25 -12.61
N THR A 66 -3.63 -2.42 -13.55
CA THR A 66 -4.76 -2.69 -14.44
C THR A 66 -4.54 -3.91 -15.33
N ASP A 67 -3.29 -4.30 -15.57
CA ASP A 67 -2.96 -5.53 -16.32
C ASP A 67 -2.92 -6.78 -15.44
N GLY A 68 -3.24 -6.64 -14.14
CA GLY A 68 -3.21 -7.74 -13.18
C GLY A 68 -1.86 -7.98 -12.54
N SER A 69 -0.81 -7.24 -12.92
CA SER A 69 0.49 -7.41 -12.30
C SER A 69 0.47 -6.95 -10.84
N VAL A 70 1.20 -7.67 -9.98
CA VAL A 70 1.23 -7.42 -8.53
C VAL A 70 2.60 -6.90 -8.14
N HIS A 71 2.62 -5.78 -7.44
CA HIS A 71 3.83 -5.14 -6.95
C HIS A 71 3.77 -5.04 -5.44
N ARG A 72 4.84 -5.44 -4.75
CA ARG A 72 4.92 -5.33 -3.30
C ARG A 72 5.80 -4.13 -2.92
N PHE A 73 5.18 -3.14 -2.30
CA PHE A 73 5.87 -1.94 -1.83
C PHE A 73 6.34 -2.08 -0.39
N VAL A 74 5.64 -2.87 0.41
CA VAL A 74 5.95 -3.10 1.82
C VAL A 74 5.82 -4.59 2.11
N GLY A 75 6.78 -5.17 2.80
CA GLY A 75 6.72 -6.56 3.21
C GLY A 75 5.64 -6.82 4.25
N ASP A 76 5.13 -8.05 4.29
CA ASP A 76 4.02 -8.43 5.17
C ASP A 76 4.37 -8.25 6.64
N THR A 77 5.64 -8.40 7.01
CA THR A 77 6.11 -8.28 8.38
C THR A 77 6.37 -6.84 8.81
N ARG A 78 5.99 -5.87 7.98
CA ARG A 78 6.03 -4.46 8.32
C ARG A 78 4.62 -3.90 8.39
N VAL A 79 4.42 -2.92 9.28
CA VAL A 79 3.14 -2.21 9.40
C VAL A 79 3.13 -1.09 8.36
N ALA A 80 2.24 -1.17 7.39
CA ALA A 80 2.03 -0.11 6.41
C ALA A 80 0.92 0.83 6.90
N ASN A 81 1.06 2.11 6.60
CA ASN A 81 0.08 3.12 7.00
C ASN A 81 -0.95 3.30 5.88
N HIS A 82 -2.06 2.57 5.95
CA HIS A 82 -3.07 2.61 4.90
C HIS A 82 -4.52 2.69 5.42
N THR A 83 -4.74 2.36 6.69
CA THR A 83 -6.09 2.41 7.28
C THR A 83 -6.01 2.62 8.79
N ARG A 84 -6.34 3.81 9.23
CA ARG A 84 -6.22 4.20 10.64
C ARG A 84 -6.98 3.22 11.55
N GLY A 85 -6.32 2.75 12.59
CA GLY A 85 -6.89 1.84 13.57
C GLY A 85 -6.74 0.37 13.22
N TYR A 86 -6.34 0.03 11.97
CA TYR A 86 -6.22 -1.35 11.52
C TYR A 86 -4.85 -1.69 10.95
N ASN A 87 -3.93 -0.73 10.91
CA ASN A 87 -2.62 -0.92 10.27
C ASN A 87 -1.85 -2.09 10.86
N THR A 88 -1.87 -2.25 12.18
CA THR A 88 -1.04 -3.26 12.87
C THR A 88 -1.47 -4.69 12.58
N ARG A 89 -2.70 -4.90 12.14
CA ARG A 89 -3.27 -6.24 11.97
C ARG A 89 -3.65 -6.55 10.53
N SER A 90 -3.43 -5.64 9.58
CA SER A 90 -3.95 -5.81 8.22
C SER A 90 -2.86 -5.82 7.16
N ILE A 91 -3.20 -6.48 6.05
CA ILE A 91 -2.52 -6.32 4.77
C ILE A 91 -3.35 -5.33 3.95
N GLY A 92 -2.72 -4.27 3.47
CA GLY A 92 -3.36 -3.30 2.57
C GLY A 92 -3.09 -3.65 1.12
N ILE A 93 -4.16 -3.81 0.35
CA ILE A 93 -4.07 -4.07 -1.09
C ILE A 93 -4.70 -2.88 -1.82
N GLU A 94 -3.91 -2.27 -2.72
CA GLU A 94 -4.34 -1.13 -3.52
C GLU A 94 -4.61 -1.60 -4.95
N LEU A 95 -5.82 -1.37 -5.43
CA LEU A 95 -6.15 -1.61 -6.83
C LEU A 95 -5.91 -0.33 -7.62
N SER A 96 -5.13 -0.41 -8.70
CA SER A 96 -4.89 0.73 -9.56
C SER A 96 -6.17 1.09 -10.27
N ASN A 97 -6.74 2.24 -9.92
CA ASN A 97 -8.01 2.72 -10.45
C ASN A 97 -8.04 4.23 -10.32
N ILE A 98 -8.38 4.91 -11.41
CA ILE A 98 -8.40 6.38 -11.43
C ILE A 98 -9.44 6.96 -10.44
N GLY A 99 -10.53 6.20 -10.18
CA GLY A 99 -11.55 6.63 -9.22
C GLY A 99 -12.06 8.02 -9.50
N ARG A 100 -12.01 8.88 -8.47
CA ARG A 100 -12.47 10.27 -8.56
C ARG A 100 -11.38 11.26 -8.93
N TYR A 101 -10.19 10.77 -9.30
CA TYR A 101 -9.12 11.67 -9.71
C TYR A 101 -9.58 12.59 -10.84
N PRO A 102 -9.30 13.90 -10.83
CA PRO A 102 -8.63 14.63 -9.75
C PRO A 102 -9.58 15.28 -8.72
N ASN A 103 -10.84 14.88 -8.68
CA ASN A 103 -11.90 15.58 -7.92
C ASN A 103 -12.14 14.93 -6.56
N TRP A 104 -11.10 14.92 -5.72
CA TRP A 104 -11.20 14.35 -4.37
C TRP A 104 -11.79 15.29 -3.34
N SER A 105 -11.97 16.56 -3.67
CA SER A 105 -12.35 17.60 -2.71
C SER A 105 -13.70 17.34 -2.04
N ASP A 106 -14.59 16.61 -2.70
CA ASP A 106 -15.89 16.22 -2.17
C ASP A 106 -15.87 14.83 -1.56
N SER A 107 -14.72 14.22 -1.49
CA SER A 107 -14.57 12.86 -1.01
C SER A 107 -14.44 12.82 0.51
N LYS A 108 -15.01 11.78 1.11
CA LYS A 108 -14.90 11.53 2.54
C LYS A 108 -13.99 10.32 2.80
N HIS A 109 -12.84 10.37 2.23
CA HIS A 109 -11.83 9.34 2.43
C HIS A 109 -11.48 9.15 3.88
#